data_728bb701f29ccf590354b8b7aef625d6
#
_entry.id   728bb701f29ccf590354b8b7aef625d6
#
_cell.length_a   1.000
_cell.length_b   1.000
_cell.length_c   1.000
_cell.angle_alpha   90.00
_cell.angle_beta   90.00
_cell.angle_gamma   90.00
#
_symmetry.space_group_name_H-M   'P 1'
#
loop_
_entity.id
_entity.type
_entity.pdbx_description
1 polymer ?
#
loop_
_entity_poly.entity_id
_entity_poly.type
_entity_poly.pdbx_seq_one_letter_code
_entity_poly.pdbx_strand_id
1 'polypeptide(L)'
;MEEKKKYTPKEESPDYGLTGDDCRPFSEDAGIRRLQNAFGEALGDLPLPEETREAWTAFLQRQEQKKRQAYRRIWLSGGMAAAIALLLILWSPWNKSDSTAPDIKIFAALNVPEQVTTQEKNGRIIVSTPPTTIINLTLEDGTHVLLSANSRLEYPKEFTLQNKRIVNLTGEARFEVAKDSLRPFIVSTGDIQTQVLGTVFDVNAYPCNTPTVTLYRGRVQVAKTDSSHRKEISPGQSATLETNGDIVVSKATQTEKEGWTDNEFYFDNTKMMQVLQSLGTWYNISVICHSPNLLQKRIHFRFNRNVSVESLLDALNDLGIAHFQYKNEEIIVY
;
A
#
# COMPACT_ATOMS: atom_id res chain seq x y z
N MET A 1 60.78 -19.49 1.73
CA MET A 1 60.02 -18.50 2.51
C MET A 1 59.37 -17.56 1.52
N GLU A 2 58.18 -17.89 1.06
CA GLU A 2 57.41 -17.10 0.10
C GLU A 2 56.35 -16.31 0.81
N GLU A 3 56.45 -14.99 0.69
CA GLU A 3 55.46 -14.03 1.21
C GLU A 3 54.19 -14.07 0.35
N LYS A 4 53.07 -14.47 0.93
CA LYS A 4 51.76 -14.36 0.34
C LYS A 4 51.26 -12.90 0.46
N LYS A 5 51.24 -12.15 -0.62
CA LYS A 5 50.53 -10.88 -0.74
C LYS A 5 49.04 -11.10 -0.65
N LYS A 6 48.42 -10.54 0.40
CA LYS A 6 46.97 -10.43 0.58
C LYS A 6 46.41 -9.39 -0.39
N TYR A 7 45.56 -9.83 -1.30
CA TYR A 7 44.78 -8.95 -2.20
C TYR A 7 43.51 -8.52 -1.50
N THR A 8 43.30 -7.25 -1.24
CA THR A 8 42.05 -6.65 -0.80
C THR A 8 41.39 -6.01 -2.03
N PRO A 9 40.14 -6.40 -2.40
CA PRO A 9 39.42 -5.66 -3.44
C PRO A 9 38.90 -4.34 -2.87
N LYS A 10 39.18 -3.24 -3.56
CA LYS A 10 38.46 -1.96 -3.39
C LYS A 10 37.08 -2.15 -4.07
N GLU A 11 36.03 -2.10 -3.29
CA GLU A 11 34.68 -1.89 -3.79
C GLU A 11 34.52 -0.42 -4.20
N GLU A 12 34.59 -0.14 -5.49
CA GLU A 12 33.95 1.01 -6.10
C GLU A 12 32.64 0.53 -6.71
N SER A 13 31.53 0.87 -6.09
CA SER A 13 30.20 0.69 -6.67
C SER A 13 30.02 1.66 -7.83
N PRO A 14 29.63 1.19 -9.03
CA PRO A 14 29.29 2.12 -10.13
C PRO A 14 27.97 2.83 -9.81
N ASP A 15 28.05 4.15 -9.85
CA ASP A 15 26.90 5.05 -9.76
C ASP A 15 26.05 4.91 -11.04
N TYR A 16 24.94 4.19 -10.95
CA TYR A 16 23.93 4.14 -12.00
C TYR A 16 23.00 5.34 -11.84
N GLY A 17 23.36 6.44 -12.48
CA GLY A 17 22.51 7.61 -12.66
C GLY A 17 21.23 7.27 -13.42
N LEU A 18 20.18 6.86 -12.69
CA LEU A 18 18.84 6.75 -13.22
C LEU A 18 18.16 8.11 -13.11
N THR A 19 18.06 8.82 -14.21
CA THR A 19 17.22 10.00 -14.33
C THR A 19 15.75 9.62 -14.41
N GLY A 20 14.88 10.38 -13.73
CA GLY A 20 13.51 10.08 -13.36
C GLY A 20 12.43 9.96 -14.45
N ASP A 21 12.75 9.54 -15.68
CA ASP A 21 11.77 9.50 -16.80
C ASP A 21 11.43 8.07 -17.31
N ASP A 22 11.88 7.00 -16.63
CA ASP A 22 11.79 5.63 -17.17
C ASP A 22 10.77 4.70 -16.49
N CYS A 23 9.77 5.24 -15.80
CA CYS A 23 8.66 4.43 -15.25
C CYS A 23 7.50 4.30 -16.23
N ARG A 24 7.67 3.51 -17.29
CA ARG A 24 6.56 2.99 -18.10
C ARG A 24 6.28 1.53 -17.76
N PRO A 25 4.99 1.09 -17.83
CA PRO A 25 4.61 -0.24 -17.38
C PRO A 25 5.29 -1.35 -18.18
N PHE A 26 5.69 -2.37 -17.45
CA PHE A 26 6.34 -3.57 -17.97
C PHE A 26 5.29 -4.46 -18.66
N SER A 27 5.20 -4.44 -19.98
CA SER A 27 4.68 -5.59 -20.72
C SER A 27 5.84 -6.59 -20.85
N GLU A 28 5.55 -7.89 -20.77
CA GLU A 28 6.57 -8.95 -20.87
C GLU A 28 7.43 -8.79 -22.14
N ASP A 29 6.82 -8.34 -23.25
CA ASP A 29 7.52 -8.04 -24.52
C ASP A 29 8.36 -6.74 -24.45
N ALA A 30 7.95 -5.73 -23.69
CA ALA A 30 8.71 -4.51 -23.51
C ALA A 30 9.92 -4.70 -22.58
N GLY A 31 9.79 -5.55 -21.55
CA GLY A 31 10.87 -5.92 -20.66
C GLY A 31 11.97 -6.71 -21.38
N ILE A 32 11.57 -7.66 -22.21
CA ILE A 32 12.50 -8.46 -23.02
C ILE A 32 13.22 -7.57 -24.05
N ARG A 33 12.54 -6.63 -24.69
CA ARG A 33 13.17 -5.66 -25.62
C ARG A 33 14.12 -4.69 -24.92
N ARG A 34 13.82 -4.26 -23.71
CA ARG A 34 14.73 -3.40 -22.92
C ARG A 34 15.97 -4.17 -22.49
N LEU A 35 15.84 -5.43 -22.08
CA LEU A 35 16.98 -6.29 -21.81
C LEU A 35 17.80 -6.56 -23.07
N GLN A 36 17.16 -6.79 -24.21
CA GLN A 36 17.85 -6.96 -25.49
C GLN A 36 18.61 -5.69 -25.93
N ASN A 37 18.03 -4.51 -25.72
CA ASN A 37 18.68 -3.24 -26.04
C ASN A 37 19.81 -2.92 -25.05
N ALA A 38 19.58 -3.10 -23.74
CA ALA A 38 20.60 -2.89 -22.72
C ALA A 38 21.78 -3.88 -22.85
N PHE A 39 21.50 -5.15 -23.18
CA PHE A 39 22.56 -6.12 -23.51
C PHE A 39 23.22 -5.81 -24.86
N GLY A 40 22.48 -5.31 -25.84
CA GLY A 40 23.03 -4.87 -27.14
C GLY A 40 23.95 -3.67 -27.02
N GLU A 41 23.62 -2.67 -26.21
CA GLU A 41 24.47 -1.52 -25.91
C GLU A 41 25.67 -1.88 -25.03
N ALA A 42 25.48 -2.72 -24.01
CA ALA A 42 26.58 -3.13 -23.14
C ALA A 42 27.58 -4.11 -23.81
N LEU A 43 27.17 -4.84 -24.85
CA LEU A 43 28.00 -5.79 -25.59
C LEU A 43 28.50 -5.22 -26.92
N GLY A 44 28.06 -4.01 -27.31
CA GLY A 44 28.41 -3.39 -28.60
C GLY A 44 29.91 -3.14 -28.78
N ASP A 45 30.66 -2.99 -27.69
CA ASP A 45 32.09 -2.68 -27.69
C ASP A 45 33.02 -3.87 -27.29
N LEU A 46 32.45 -5.03 -26.97
CA LEU A 46 33.23 -6.22 -26.65
C LEU A 46 33.27 -7.21 -27.84
N PRO A 47 34.44 -7.62 -28.33
CA PRO A 47 34.53 -8.67 -29.35
C PRO A 47 34.13 -10.03 -28.74
N LEU A 48 32.82 -10.35 -28.84
CA LEU A 48 32.36 -11.70 -28.45
C LEU A 48 32.90 -12.74 -29.44
N PRO A 49 33.36 -13.90 -28.96
CA PRO A 49 33.71 -15.02 -29.82
C PRO A 49 32.54 -15.35 -30.77
N GLU A 50 32.85 -15.62 -32.03
CA GLU A 50 31.85 -15.90 -33.08
C GLU A 50 30.89 -17.03 -32.68
N GLU A 51 31.38 -18.04 -31.98
CA GLU A 51 30.60 -19.15 -31.41
C GLU A 51 29.47 -18.69 -30.44
N THR A 52 29.69 -17.63 -29.67
CA THR A 52 28.68 -17.09 -28.72
C THR A 52 27.59 -16.32 -29.47
N ARG A 53 27.93 -15.67 -30.57
CA ARG A 53 26.98 -14.95 -31.43
C ARG A 53 26.09 -15.93 -32.21
N GLU A 54 26.66 -17.02 -32.71
CA GLU A 54 25.91 -18.09 -33.37
C GLU A 54 25.00 -18.86 -32.42
N ALA A 55 25.46 -19.16 -31.21
CA ALA A 55 24.64 -19.81 -30.20
C ALA A 55 23.43 -18.95 -29.80
N TRP A 56 23.60 -17.63 -29.71
CA TRP A 56 22.53 -16.70 -29.37
C TRP A 56 21.50 -16.55 -30.50
N THR A 57 21.96 -16.43 -31.74
CA THR A 57 21.05 -16.39 -32.91
C THR A 57 20.27 -17.70 -33.08
N ALA A 58 20.92 -18.85 -32.85
CA ALA A 58 20.27 -20.17 -32.88
C ALA A 58 19.21 -20.30 -31.74
N PHE A 59 19.47 -19.77 -30.56
CA PHE A 59 18.52 -19.74 -29.45
C PHE A 59 17.28 -18.94 -29.81
N LEU A 60 17.43 -17.72 -30.36
CA LEU A 60 16.32 -16.85 -30.77
C LEU A 60 15.48 -17.51 -31.88
N GLN A 61 16.11 -18.12 -32.88
CA GLN A 61 15.41 -18.84 -33.96
C GLN A 61 14.62 -20.04 -33.44
N ARG A 62 15.12 -20.80 -32.46
CA ARG A 62 14.38 -21.89 -31.83
C ARG A 62 13.16 -21.44 -31.05
N GLN A 63 13.20 -20.28 -30.44
CA GLN A 63 12.06 -19.70 -29.75
C GLN A 63 10.96 -19.32 -30.74
N GLU A 64 11.28 -18.68 -31.86
CA GLU A 64 10.31 -18.34 -32.91
C GLU A 64 9.69 -19.56 -33.59
N GLN A 65 10.49 -20.61 -33.84
CA GLN A 65 9.98 -21.86 -34.41
C GLN A 65 9.01 -22.57 -33.46
N LYS A 66 9.25 -22.56 -32.15
CA LYS A 66 8.31 -23.12 -31.16
C LYS A 66 6.98 -22.38 -31.14
N LYS A 67 6.98 -21.04 -31.22
CA LYS A 67 5.75 -20.25 -31.33
C LYS A 67 4.96 -20.59 -32.59
N ARG A 68 5.59 -20.70 -33.77
CA ARG A 68 4.93 -21.05 -35.04
C ARG A 68 4.39 -22.48 -35.07
N GLN A 69 5.03 -23.45 -34.44
CA GLN A 69 4.53 -24.83 -34.34
C GLN A 69 3.35 -24.97 -33.39
N ALA A 70 3.31 -24.21 -32.30
CA ALA A 70 2.18 -24.17 -31.37
C ALA A 70 0.91 -23.63 -32.07
N TYR A 71 1.04 -22.54 -32.83
CA TYR A 71 -0.09 -21.98 -33.59
C TYR A 71 -0.61 -22.89 -34.69
N ARG A 72 0.28 -23.63 -35.41
CA ARG A 72 -0.15 -24.59 -36.46
C ARG A 72 -0.85 -25.83 -35.90
N ARG A 73 -0.49 -26.30 -34.69
CA ARG A 73 -1.19 -27.43 -34.04
C ARG A 73 -2.58 -27.06 -33.56
N ILE A 74 -2.78 -25.83 -33.08
CA ILE A 74 -4.09 -25.34 -32.66
C ILE A 74 -5.03 -25.16 -33.84
N TRP A 75 -4.56 -24.78 -35.05
CA TRP A 75 -5.38 -24.58 -36.24
C TRP A 75 -5.82 -25.86 -36.91
N LEU A 76 -5.08 -26.95 -36.79
CA LEU A 76 -5.39 -28.25 -37.45
C LEU A 76 -6.29 -29.17 -36.62
N SER A 77 -6.38 -28.96 -35.29
CA SER A 77 -7.26 -29.74 -34.40
C SER A 77 -8.58 -29.05 -34.05
N GLY A 78 -8.78 -27.77 -34.43
CA GLY A 78 -9.90 -26.94 -34.00
C GLY A 78 -11.16 -27.00 -34.92
N GLY A 79 -11.04 -27.50 -36.14
CA GLY A 79 -12.09 -27.35 -37.13
C GLY A 79 -13.34 -28.23 -36.93
N MET A 80 -13.24 -29.37 -36.26
CA MET A 80 -14.35 -30.29 -36.04
C MET A 80 -14.97 -30.20 -34.64
N ALA A 81 -14.16 -29.80 -33.63
CA ALA A 81 -14.67 -29.62 -32.27
C ALA A 81 -15.50 -28.35 -32.10
N ALA A 82 -15.24 -27.30 -32.91
CA ALA A 82 -15.97 -26.03 -32.85
C ALA A 82 -17.42 -26.15 -33.30
N ALA A 83 -17.74 -27.00 -34.28
CA ALA A 83 -19.13 -27.19 -34.76
C ALA A 83 -20.01 -27.94 -33.75
N ILE A 84 -19.42 -28.92 -33.02
CA ILE A 84 -20.13 -29.68 -31.98
C ILE A 84 -20.32 -28.82 -30.72
N ALA A 85 -19.31 -28.00 -30.37
CA ALA A 85 -19.42 -27.08 -29.25
C ALA A 85 -20.47 -25.98 -29.48
N LEU A 86 -20.60 -25.46 -30.72
CA LEU A 86 -21.65 -24.49 -31.08
C LEU A 86 -23.06 -25.11 -31.01
N LEU A 87 -23.25 -26.36 -31.40
CA LEU A 87 -24.54 -27.04 -31.28
C LEU A 87 -24.91 -27.36 -29.83
N LEU A 88 -23.94 -27.68 -28.99
CA LEU A 88 -24.15 -27.89 -27.54
C LEU A 88 -24.43 -26.60 -26.79
N ILE A 89 -23.83 -25.46 -27.21
CA ILE A 89 -24.11 -24.13 -26.65
C ILE A 89 -25.52 -23.65 -27.04
N LEU A 90 -26.00 -23.98 -28.23
CA LEU A 90 -27.36 -23.62 -28.70
C LEU A 90 -28.45 -24.52 -28.09
N TRP A 91 -28.10 -25.70 -27.57
CA TRP A 91 -29.06 -26.64 -26.99
C TRP A 91 -28.99 -26.77 -25.47
N SER A 92 -28.01 -26.15 -24.86
CA SER A 92 -27.97 -25.98 -23.42
C SER A 92 -28.96 -24.88 -23.02
N PRO A 93 -30.02 -25.17 -22.23
CA PRO A 93 -30.75 -24.08 -21.60
C PRO A 93 -29.72 -23.31 -20.78
N TRP A 94 -29.49 -22.07 -21.19
CA TRP A 94 -28.62 -21.13 -20.49
C TRP A 94 -29.24 -20.88 -19.11
N ASN A 95 -29.02 -21.82 -18.22
CA ASN A 95 -29.27 -21.62 -16.82
C ASN A 95 -28.13 -20.65 -16.38
N LYS A 96 -28.40 -19.35 -16.56
CA LYS A 96 -27.71 -18.32 -15.82
C LYS A 96 -27.96 -18.66 -14.34
N SER A 97 -27.11 -19.49 -13.77
CA SER A 97 -26.90 -19.43 -12.34
C SER A 97 -26.25 -18.06 -12.11
N ASP A 98 -27.10 -17.05 -11.95
CA ASP A 98 -26.74 -15.84 -11.26
C ASP A 98 -26.39 -16.24 -9.82
N SER A 99 -25.26 -16.93 -9.64
CA SER A 99 -24.56 -16.94 -8.38
C SER A 99 -23.87 -15.57 -8.26
N THR A 100 -24.68 -14.53 -8.15
CA THR A 100 -24.21 -13.25 -7.64
C THR A 100 -23.80 -13.50 -6.20
N ALA A 101 -22.51 -13.83 -6.03
CA ALA A 101 -21.93 -13.66 -4.71
C ALA A 101 -22.25 -12.21 -4.30
N PRO A 102 -22.73 -11.99 -3.08
CA PRO A 102 -23.11 -10.67 -2.65
C PRO A 102 -21.90 -9.73 -2.78
N ASP A 103 -22.14 -8.56 -3.37
CA ASP A 103 -21.12 -7.52 -3.46
C ASP A 103 -20.60 -7.17 -2.07
N ILE A 104 -19.30 -7.20 -1.91
CA ILE A 104 -18.68 -6.85 -0.63
C ILE A 104 -18.23 -5.40 -0.70
N LYS A 105 -18.84 -4.56 0.11
CA LYS A 105 -18.42 -3.17 0.30
C LYS A 105 -17.19 -3.14 1.20
N ILE A 106 -16.04 -2.82 0.62
CA ILE A 106 -14.74 -2.79 1.30
C ILE A 106 -14.52 -1.47 2.04
N PHE A 107 -14.97 -0.38 1.43
CA PHE A 107 -14.88 0.97 1.98
C PHE A 107 -16.11 1.79 1.56
N ALA A 108 -16.60 2.65 2.45
CA ALA A 108 -17.62 3.64 2.14
C ALA A 108 -17.01 5.03 2.28
N ALA A 109 -17.21 5.90 1.29
CA ALA A 109 -16.78 7.28 1.36
C ALA A 109 -17.31 7.96 2.62
N LEU A 110 -16.47 8.76 3.25
CA LEU A 110 -16.75 9.46 4.49
C LEU A 110 -17.25 10.88 4.18
N ASN A 111 -18.04 11.44 5.09
CA ASN A 111 -18.40 12.86 5.00
C ASN A 111 -17.24 13.70 5.57
N VAL A 112 -16.37 14.19 4.71
CA VAL A 112 -15.18 14.98 5.04
C VAL A 112 -15.19 16.31 4.32
N PRO A 113 -14.47 17.36 4.83
CA PRO A 113 -14.40 18.65 4.16
C PRO A 113 -13.61 18.57 2.85
N GLU A 114 -13.94 19.43 1.89
CA GLU A 114 -13.21 19.57 0.63
C GLU A 114 -11.87 20.30 0.79
N GLN A 115 -11.68 21.00 1.89
CA GLN A 115 -10.46 21.76 2.20
C GLN A 115 -10.05 21.55 3.65
N VAL A 116 -8.79 21.83 3.96
CA VAL A 116 -8.31 21.83 5.35
C VAL A 116 -9.13 22.85 6.16
N THR A 117 -9.75 22.39 7.22
CA THR A 117 -10.51 23.24 8.12
C THR A 117 -9.88 23.28 9.50
N THR A 118 -9.83 24.48 10.09
CA THR A 118 -9.44 24.68 11.49
C THR A 118 -10.55 25.46 12.19
N GLN A 119 -11.08 24.90 13.26
CA GLN A 119 -12.16 25.52 14.05
C GLN A 119 -11.78 25.55 15.52
N GLU A 120 -12.05 26.64 16.18
CA GLU A 120 -11.96 26.74 17.64
C GLU A 120 -13.36 26.63 18.23
N LYS A 121 -13.57 25.67 19.14
CA LYS A 121 -14.84 25.46 19.82
C LYS A 121 -14.60 25.04 21.26
N ASN A 122 -15.19 25.76 22.21
CA ASN A 122 -15.13 25.47 23.66
C ASN A 122 -13.65 25.28 24.17
N GLY A 123 -12.73 26.14 23.71
CA GLY A 123 -11.32 26.09 24.11
C GLY A 123 -10.55 24.88 23.51
N ARG A 124 -11.11 24.19 22.52
CA ARG A 124 -10.49 23.14 21.74
C ARG A 124 -10.30 23.56 20.29
N ILE A 125 -9.22 23.15 19.71
CA ILE A 125 -8.94 23.31 18.28
C ILE A 125 -9.28 22.00 17.60
N ILE A 126 -10.00 22.09 16.49
CA ILE A 126 -10.41 20.97 15.65
C ILE A 126 -9.81 21.21 14.27
N VAL A 127 -8.96 20.31 13.83
CA VAL A 127 -8.36 20.33 12.49
C VAL A 127 -8.86 19.12 11.72
N SER A 128 -9.33 19.34 10.50
CA SER A 128 -9.77 18.25 9.60
C SER A 128 -9.13 18.40 8.23
N THR A 129 -8.69 17.28 7.67
CA THR A 129 -8.04 17.18 6.36
C THR A 129 -9.01 16.64 5.32
N PRO A 130 -8.99 17.19 4.09
CA PRO A 130 -9.70 16.63 2.94
C PRO A 130 -9.01 15.36 2.41
N PRO A 131 -9.61 14.70 1.39
CA PRO A 131 -8.97 13.63 0.63
C PRO A 131 -7.61 14.05 0.08
N THR A 132 -6.72 13.11 -0.12
CA THR A 132 -5.41 13.26 -0.75
C THR A 132 -4.49 14.34 -0.13
N THR A 133 -4.76 14.74 1.10
CA THR A 133 -4.04 15.85 1.76
C THR A 133 -3.42 15.41 3.07
N ILE A 134 -2.12 15.66 3.22
CA ILE A 134 -1.36 15.47 4.46
C ILE A 134 -0.92 16.84 4.96
N ILE A 135 -1.08 17.11 6.25
CA ILE A 135 -0.65 18.38 6.86
C ILE A 135 0.25 18.15 8.06
N ASN A 136 1.16 19.11 8.26
CA ASN A 136 2.01 19.18 9.44
C ASN A 136 1.43 20.20 10.45
N LEU A 137 1.32 19.78 11.70
CA LEU A 137 0.88 20.63 12.82
C LEU A 137 1.95 20.62 13.91
N THR A 138 2.10 21.75 14.59
CA THR A 138 2.86 21.83 15.84
C THR A 138 1.89 22.26 16.93
N LEU A 139 1.75 21.42 17.95
CA LEU A 139 0.88 21.69 19.09
C LEU A 139 1.60 22.64 20.08
N GLU A 140 0.84 23.20 21.03
CA GLU A 140 1.36 24.17 22.01
C GLU A 140 2.50 23.62 22.88
N ASP A 141 2.49 22.31 23.15
CA ASP A 141 3.52 21.63 23.92
C ASP A 141 4.80 21.28 23.13
N GLY A 142 4.86 21.67 21.85
CA GLY A 142 5.96 21.35 20.93
C GLY A 142 5.86 19.97 20.27
N THR A 143 4.76 19.25 20.48
CA THR A 143 4.49 17.99 19.77
C THR A 143 4.24 18.26 18.30
N HIS A 144 4.95 17.53 17.40
CA HIS A 144 4.71 17.56 15.97
C HIS A 144 3.74 16.46 15.58
N VAL A 145 2.77 16.79 14.73
CA VAL A 145 1.75 15.87 14.23
C VAL A 145 1.71 15.96 12.72
N LEU A 146 1.92 14.84 12.04
CA LEU A 146 1.61 14.68 10.63
C LEU A 146 0.23 14.06 10.54
N LEU A 147 -0.77 14.82 10.06
CA LEU A 147 -2.16 14.38 9.96
C LEU A 147 -2.46 13.95 8.53
N SER A 148 -2.90 12.71 8.35
CA SER A 148 -3.18 12.10 7.06
C SER A 148 -4.49 12.60 6.45
N ALA A 149 -4.76 12.22 5.19
CA ALA A 149 -6.02 12.52 4.49
C ALA A 149 -7.24 12.00 5.26
N ASN A 150 -8.38 12.66 5.10
CA ASN A 150 -9.66 12.27 5.70
C ASN A 150 -9.60 12.07 7.21
N SER A 151 -8.76 12.83 7.88
CA SER A 151 -8.51 12.72 9.31
C SER A 151 -8.94 13.97 10.05
N ARG A 152 -9.27 13.78 11.33
CA ARG A 152 -9.69 14.83 12.22
C ARG A 152 -8.92 14.70 13.54
N LEU A 153 -8.25 15.79 13.92
CA LEU A 153 -7.57 15.92 15.20
C LEU A 153 -8.25 17.00 16.02
N GLU A 154 -8.59 16.68 17.26
CA GLU A 154 -9.16 17.62 18.23
C GLU A 154 -8.29 17.66 19.47
N TYR A 155 -7.82 18.85 19.87
CA TYR A 155 -6.93 19.04 21.01
C TYR A 155 -7.24 20.35 21.74
N PRO A 156 -6.94 20.46 23.06
CA PRO A 156 -7.10 21.72 23.79
C PRO A 156 -6.14 22.77 23.24
N LYS A 157 -6.59 24.03 23.21
CA LYS A 157 -5.74 25.16 22.80
C LYS A 157 -4.50 25.29 23.67
N GLU A 158 -4.62 24.95 24.96
CA GLU A 158 -3.55 25.00 25.95
C GLU A 158 -3.53 23.70 26.77
N PHE A 159 -2.37 23.06 26.89
CA PHE A 159 -2.15 21.88 27.74
C PHE A 159 -1.74 22.23 29.16
N THR A 160 -1.39 23.50 29.42
CA THR A 160 -0.80 23.96 30.68
C THR A 160 -1.72 23.79 31.90
N LEU A 161 -3.03 23.77 31.67
CA LEU A 161 -4.05 23.66 32.73
C LEU A 161 -4.39 22.21 33.12
N GLN A 162 -3.75 21.21 32.51
CA GLN A 162 -4.12 19.81 32.70
C GLN A 162 -2.92 18.96 33.11
N ASN A 163 -3.18 17.97 34.00
CA ASN A 163 -2.18 16.96 34.39
C ASN A 163 -1.89 15.94 33.27
N LYS A 164 -2.59 16.00 32.14
CA LYS A 164 -2.47 15.13 30.98
C LYS A 164 -2.68 15.93 29.70
N ARG A 165 -1.97 15.60 28.64
CA ARG A 165 -2.12 16.18 27.31
C ARG A 165 -2.99 15.26 26.47
N ILE A 166 -4.29 15.54 26.36
CA ILE A 166 -5.26 14.64 25.71
C ILE A 166 -5.68 15.21 24.37
N VAL A 167 -5.51 14.42 23.31
CA VAL A 167 -5.99 14.70 21.97
C VAL A 167 -6.94 13.59 21.50
N ASN A 168 -7.93 13.94 20.66
CA ASN A 168 -8.84 12.97 20.04
C ASN A 168 -8.50 12.89 18.55
N LEU A 169 -8.36 11.68 18.04
CA LEU A 169 -8.06 11.40 16.65
C LEU A 169 -9.14 10.52 16.04
N THR A 170 -9.61 10.91 14.86
CA THR A 170 -10.32 10.03 13.91
C THR A 170 -9.54 10.05 12.62
N GLY A 171 -9.19 8.87 12.09
CA GLY A 171 -8.32 8.77 10.92
C GLY A 171 -6.90 8.36 11.29
N GLU A 172 -5.90 8.90 10.62
CA GLU A 172 -4.50 8.50 10.77
C GLU A 172 -3.59 9.70 11.04
N ALA A 173 -2.68 9.53 12.00
CA ALA A 173 -1.67 10.53 12.31
C ALA A 173 -0.38 9.90 12.83
N ARG A 174 0.76 10.52 12.46
CA ARG A 174 2.05 10.32 13.11
C ARG A 174 2.25 11.39 14.17
N PHE A 175 2.64 10.95 15.35
CA PHE A 175 2.96 11.84 16.47
C PHE A 175 4.44 11.74 16.79
N GLU A 176 5.12 12.88 16.80
CA GLU A 176 6.41 13.06 17.42
C GLU A 176 6.25 13.89 18.70
N VAL A 177 5.98 13.19 19.80
CA VAL A 177 5.56 13.80 21.05
C VAL A 177 6.73 14.41 21.79
N ALA A 178 6.59 15.67 22.18
CA ALA A 178 7.51 16.37 23.04
C ALA A 178 7.65 15.67 24.40
N LYS A 179 8.92 15.48 24.86
CA LYS A 179 9.22 14.73 26.07
C LYS A 179 8.76 15.50 27.31
N ASP A 180 7.81 14.92 28.04
CA ASP A 180 7.32 15.40 29.32
C ASP A 180 6.91 14.21 30.19
N SER A 181 7.75 13.87 31.18
CA SER A 181 7.52 12.74 32.08
C SER A 181 6.47 13.01 33.16
N LEU A 182 6.12 14.28 33.40
CA LEU A 182 5.15 14.67 34.42
C LEU A 182 3.72 14.68 33.87
N ARG A 183 3.55 14.99 32.59
CA ARG A 183 2.26 15.09 31.94
C ARG A 183 2.19 14.12 30.76
N PRO A 184 1.61 12.94 30.93
CA PRO A 184 1.43 11.98 29.84
C PRO A 184 0.65 12.57 28.66
N PHE A 185 1.07 12.24 27.44
CA PHE A 185 0.36 12.54 26.22
C PHE A 185 -0.54 11.34 25.88
N ILE A 186 -1.82 11.59 25.63
CA ILE A 186 -2.82 10.55 25.38
C ILE A 186 -3.53 10.87 24.08
N VAL A 187 -3.43 9.91 23.12
CA VAL A 187 -4.25 9.90 21.91
C VAL A 187 -5.45 8.98 22.15
N SER A 188 -6.64 9.56 22.09
CA SER A 188 -7.91 8.83 22.18
C SER A 188 -8.56 8.74 20.80
N THR A 189 -8.98 7.54 20.39
CA THR A 189 -9.63 7.29 19.09
C THR A 189 -11.08 6.78 19.22
N GLY A 190 -11.64 6.89 20.42
CA GLY A 190 -12.94 6.28 20.72
C GLY A 190 -12.77 4.85 21.24
N ASP A 191 -12.14 3.97 20.47
CA ASP A 191 -11.98 2.55 20.82
C ASP A 191 -10.75 2.28 21.68
N ILE A 192 -9.62 2.95 21.39
CA ILE A 192 -8.36 2.78 22.10
C ILE A 192 -7.80 4.10 22.62
N GLN A 193 -7.06 4.01 23.71
CA GLN A 193 -6.24 5.07 24.26
C GLN A 193 -4.76 4.69 24.19
N THR A 194 -3.97 5.57 23.61
CA THR A 194 -2.53 5.42 23.47
C THR A 194 -1.84 6.43 24.36
N GLN A 195 -1.09 5.99 25.37
CA GLN A 195 -0.39 6.84 26.33
C GLN A 195 1.10 6.78 26.14
N VAL A 196 1.76 7.96 26.11
CA VAL A 196 3.20 8.13 25.92
C VAL A 196 3.76 9.27 26.78
N LEU A 197 5.10 9.33 26.90
CA LEU A 197 5.83 10.41 27.63
C LEU A 197 6.82 11.20 26.75
N GLY A 198 7.02 10.77 25.49
CA GLY A 198 7.99 11.37 24.57
C GLY A 198 8.43 10.32 23.55
N THR A 199 7.68 10.16 22.48
CA THR A 199 7.66 8.96 21.67
C THR A 199 7.33 9.33 20.22
N VAL A 200 7.85 8.57 19.26
CA VAL A 200 7.46 8.66 17.85
C VAL A 200 6.66 7.42 17.50
N PHE A 201 5.42 7.62 17.09
CA PHE A 201 4.48 6.53 16.78
C PHE A 201 3.38 6.98 15.81
N ASP A 202 2.78 6.03 15.13
CA ASP A 202 1.59 6.21 14.28
C ASP A 202 0.36 5.66 14.98
N VAL A 203 -0.77 6.29 14.72
CA VAL A 203 -2.10 5.79 15.06
C VAL A 203 -2.94 5.80 13.80
N ASN A 204 -3.45 4.62 13.41
CA ASN A 204 -4.44 4.47 12.34
C ASN A 204 -5.76 4.01 12.97
N ALA A 205 -6.77 4.87 12.90
CA ALA A 205 -8.09 4.64 13.48
C ALA A 205 -9.20 5.23 12.60
N TYR A 206 -9.18 4.88 11.31
CA TYR A 206 -10.31 5.18 10.43
C TYR A 206 -11.52 4.33 10.81
N PRO A 207 -12.74 4.84 10.66
CA PRO A 207 -13.98 4.17 11.10
C PRO A 207 -14.19 2.77 10.50
N CYS A 208 -13.62 2.50 9.32
CA CYS A 208 -13.77 1.22 8.62
C CYS A 208 -12.57 0.29 8.79
N ASN A 209 -11.55 0.70 9.54
CA ASN A 209 -10.32 -0.04 9.74
C ASN A 209 -10.22 -0.57 11.17
N THR A 210 -9.43 -1.60 11.35
CA THR A 210 -9.02 -2.09 12.67
C THR A 210 -8.04 -1.10 13.28
N PRO A 211 -8.33 -0.48 14.45
CA PRO A 211 -7.43 0.49 15.07
C PRO A 211 -6.06 -0.11 15.37
N THR A 212 -5.01 0.56 14.90
CA THR A 212 -3.62 0.08 15.03
C THR A 212 -2.70 1.21 15.47
N VAL A 213 -1.77 0.89 16.37
CA VAL A 213 -0.71 1.80 16.86
C VAL A 213 0.63 1.18 16.53
N THR A 214 1.49 1.90 15.81
CA THR A 214 2.84 1.43 15.42
C THR A 214 3.90 2.29 16.08
N LEU A 215 4.88 1.67 16.77
CA LEU A 215 5.90 2.36 17.52
C LEU A 215 7.24 2.37 16.79
N TYR A 216 7.82 3.57 16.64
CA TYR A 216 9.16 3.80 16.05
C TYR A 216 10.23 4.06 17.10
N ARG A 217 9.95 4.91 18.09
CA ARG A 217 10.92 5.31 19.12
C ARG A 217 10.22 5.59 20.45
N GLY A 218 10.78 5.12 21.54
CA GLY A 218 10.29 5.34 22.90
C GLY A 218 9.49 4.18 23.44
N ARG A 219 8.41 4.46 24.17
CA ARG A 219 7.48 3.48 24.76
C ARG A 219 6.06 3.95 24.58
N VAL A 220 5.18 3.00 24.31
CA VAL A 220 3.76 3.24 24.16
C VAL A 220 2.98 2.24 25.00
N GLN A 221 1.99 2.74 25.72
CA GLN A 221 0.98 1.92 26.36
C GLN A 221 -0.34 2.07 25.63
N VAL A 222 -0.92 0.99 25.17
CA VAL A 222 -2.21 0.94 24.46
C VAL A 222 -3.22 0.23 25.35
N ALA A 223 -4.41 0.81 25.49
CA ALA A 223 -5.53 0.21 26.19
C ALA A 223 -6.82 0.41 25.39
N LYS A 224 -7.77 -0.48 25.55
CA LYS A 224 -9.16 -0.23 25.15
C LYS A 224 -9.72 0.90 26.03
N THR A 225 -10.55 1.78 25.45
CA THR A 225 -11.05 2.99 26.14
C THR A 225 -11.68 2.70 27.49
N ASP A 226 -12.42 1.59 27.61
CA ASP A 226 -13.13 1.21 28.85
C ASP A 226 -12.36 0.20 29.72
N SER A 227 -11.06 -0.04 29.43
CA SER A 227 -10.27 -1.04 30.12
C SER A 227 -9.12 -0.44 30.92
N SER A 228 -8.91 -0.96 32.14
CA SER A 228 -7.70 -0.69 32.94
C SER A 228 -6.48 -1.47 32.47
N HIS A 229 -6.66 -2.53 31.64
CA HIS A 229 -5.57 -3.36 31.15
C HIS A 229 -4.86 -2.65 30.00
N ARG A 230 -3.57 -2.44 30.18
CA ARG A 230 -2.69 -1.79 29.17
C ARG A 230 -1.72 -2.79 28.60
N LYS A 231 -1.53 -2.74 27.29
CA LYS A 231 -0.43 -3.45 26.60
C LYS A 231 0.69 -2.45 26.33
N GLU A 232 1.91 -2.83 26.67
CA GLU A 232 3.10 -2.04 26.32
C GLU A 232 3.69 -2.59 25.03
N ILE A 233 4.10 -1.71 24.11
CA ILE A 233 4.79 -2.07 22.87
C ILE A 233 6.17 -1.41 22.82
N SER A 234 7.11 -2.10 22.20
CA SER A 234 8.49 -1.70 21.98
C SER A 234 8.71 -1.20 20.53
N PRO A 235 9.76 -0.43 20.24
CA PRO A 235 10.08 0.00 18.90
C PRO A 235 10.11 -1.16 17.90
N GLY A 236 9.46 -0.94 16.74
CA GLY A 236 9.29 -1.95 15.70
C GLY A 236 8.13 -2.93 15.93
N GLN A 237 7.26 -2.67 16.91
CA GLN A 237 6.02 -3.40 17.14
C GLN A 237 4.79 -2.55 16.82
N SER A 238 3.69 -3.24 16.52
CA SER A 238 2.35 -2.66 16.39
C SER A 238 1.39 -3.33 17.37
N ALA A 239 0.44 -2.55 17.89
CA ALA A 239 -0.70 -3.02 18.66
C ALA A 239 -1.98 -2.79 17.87
N THR A 240 -2.76 -3.84 17.65
CA THR A 240 -4.01 -3.82 16.87
C THR A 240 -5.17 -4.25 17.75
N LEU A 241 -6.28 -3.49 17.72
CA LEU A 241 -7.52 -3.87 18.40
C LEU A 241 -8.30 -4.80 17.47
N GLU A 242 -8.34 -6.08 17.80
CA GLU A 242 -9.09 -7.08 17.05
C GLU A 242 -10.60 -6.96 17.25
N THR A 243 -11.39 -7.54 16.35
CA THR A 243 -12.86 -7.51 16.39
C THR A 243 -13.45 -8.20 17.64
N ASN A 244 -12.71 -9.11 18.26
CA ASN A 244 -13.07 -9.74 19.54
C ASN A 244 -12.83 -8.81 20.76
N GLY A 245 -12.28 -7.62 20.54
CA GLY A 245 -11.98 -6.64 21.58
C GLY A 245 -10.62 -6.80 22.25
N ASP A 246 -9.79 -7.74 21.80
CA ASP A 246 -8.44 -7.93 22.32
C ASP A 246 -7.44 -7.03 21.60
N ILE A 247 -6.44 -6.55 22.33
CA ILE A 247 -5.28 -5.87 21.74
C ILE A 247 -4.20 -6.92 21.47
N VAL A 248 -3.88 -7.13 20.21
CA VAL A 248 -2.81 -8.03 19.75
C VAL A 248 -1.55 -7.24 19.45
N VAL A 249 -0.42 -7.67 20.03
CA VAL A 249 0.90 -7.07 19.76
C VAL A 249 1.64 -7.97 18.80
N SER A 250 2.15 -7.38 17.71
CA SER A 250 2.90 -8.06 16.67
C SER A 250 4.12 -7.23 16.25
N LYS A 251 5.02 -7.83 15.46
CA LYS A 251 6.08 -7.07 14.79
C LYS A 251 5.45 -6.19 13.72
N ALA A 252 5.81 -4.92 13.70
CA ALA A 252 5.34 -4.00 12.67
C ALA A 252 5.78 -4.48 11.28
N THR A 253 4.84 -4.47 10.33
CA THR A 253 5.11 -4.79 8.92
C THR A 253 5.95 -3.69 8.27
N GLN A 254 6.56 -3.99 7.12
CA GLN A 254 7.30 -2.98 6.37
C GLN A 254 6.36 -1.86 5.86
N THR A 255 5.16 -2.23 5.43
CA THR A 255 4.10 -1.28 5.04
C THR A 255 3.77 -0.29 6.16
N GLU A 256 3.65 -0.77 7.41
CA GLU A 256 3.41 0.10 8.58
C GLU A 256 4.60 1.01 8.91
N LYS A 257 5.83 0.57 8.62
CA LYS A 257 7.04 1.34 8.93
C LYS A 257 7.37 2.42 7.91
N GLU A 258 7.34 2.07 6.63
CA GLU A 258 7.70 2.97 5.53
C GLU A 258 6.51 3.82 5.07
N GLY A 259 5.34 3.36 5.33
CA GLY A 259 4.03 3.94 5.27
C GLY A 259 3.84 5.18 4.39
N TRP A 260 2.84 5.88 4.79
CA TRP A 260 2.24 7.02 4.09
C TRP A 260 3.05 8.34 4.20
N THR A 261 4.08 8.41 5.04
CA THR A 261 4.83 9.66 5.30
C THR A 261 5.67 10.13 4.12
N ASP A 262 6.10 9.21 3.25
CA ASP A 262 6.91 9.51 2.07
C ASP A 262 6.06 9.84 0.83
N ASN A 263 4.76 10.05 1.04
CA ASN A 263 3.79 10.33 -0.01
C ASN A 263 3.68 9.20 -1.06
N GLU A 264 3.89 7.97 -0.63
CA GLU A 264 3.79 6.78 -1.45
C GLU A 264 2.79 5.77 -0.88
N PHE A 265 2.16 5.03 -1.76
CA PHE A 265 1.58 3.74 -1.42
C PHE A 265 2.70 2.71 -1.48
N TYR A 266 2.98 2.09 -0.36
CA TYR A 266 3.92 0.99 -0.27
C TYR A 266 3.22 -0.22 0.33
N PHE A 267 3.03 -1.25 -0.49
CA PHE A 267 2.43 -2.51 -0.10
C PHE A 267 3.42 -3.63 -0.35
N ASP A 268 3.82 -4.32 0.70
CA ASP A 268 4.72 -5.47 0.63
C ASP A 268 3.99 -6.71 1.18
N ASN A 269 3.74 -7.69 0.32
CA ASN A 269 2.98 -8.89 0.67
C ASN A 269 1.65 -8.58 1.38
N THR A 270 0.99 -7.50 0.95
CA THR A 270 -0.20 -6.95 1.59
C THR A 270 -1.46 -7.56 0.97
N LYS A 271 -2.44 -7.92 1.79
CA LYS A 271 -3.72 -8.44 1.29
C LYS A 271 -4.46 -7.37 0.48
N MET A 272 -5.09 -7.80 -0.62
CA MET A 272 -5.89 -6.93 -1.49
C MET A 272 -6.95 -6.14 -0.70
N MET A 273 -7.59 -6.75 0.29
CA MET A 273 -8.53 -6.06 1.18
C MET A 273 -7.90 -4.80 1.80
N GLN A 274 -6.69 -4.91 2.36
CA GLN A 274 -6.01 -3.78 3.00
C GLN A 274 -5.57 -2.72 1.98
N VAL A 275 -5.16 -3.16 0.79
CA VAL A 275 -4.85 -2.26 -0.32
C VAL A 275 -6.08 -1.45 -0.70
N LEU A 276 -7.22 -2.11 -0.93
CA LEU A 276 -8.47 -1.47 -1.31
C LEU A 276 -8.99 -0.50 -0.23
N GLN A 277 -8.87 -0.87 1.04
CA GLN A 277 -9.19 0.02 2.16
C GLN A 277 -8.30 1.27 2.15
N SER A 278 -7.00 1.11 1.93
CA SER A 278 -6.05 2.24 1.86
C SER A 278 -6.36 3.18 0.70
N LEU A 279 -6.70 2.64 -0.47
CA LEU A 279 -7.08 3.44 -1.64
C LEU A 279 -8.40 4.18 -1.40
N GLY A 280 -9.43 3.47 -0.95
CA GLY A 280 -10.71 4.06 -0.61
C GLY A 280 -10.57 5.17 0.44
N THR A 281 -9.75 4.93 1.46
CA THR A 281 -9.46 5.91 2.51
C THR A 281 -8.74 7.14 1.95
N TRP A 282 -7.70 6.96 1.13
CA TRP A 282 -6.90 8.08 0.60
C TRP A 282 -7.70 9.00 -0.32
N TYR A 283 -8.39 8.41 -1.30
CA TYR A 283 -9.18 9.17 -2.27
C TYR A 283 -10.58 9.52 -1.76
N ASN A 284 -11.01 8.97 -0.63
CA ASN A 284 -12.38 9.05 -0.12
C ASN A 284 -13.44 8.55 -1.11
N ILE A 285 -13.15 7.42 -1.75
CA ILE A 285 -13.98 6.81 -2.78
C ILE A 285 -14.48 5.46 -2.28
N SER A 286 -15.78 5.18 -2.43
CA SER A 286 -16.36 3.89 -2.10
C SER A 286 -15.73 2.76 -2.93
N VAL A 287 -15.45 1.62 -2.30
CA VAL A 287 -14.83 0.45 -2.95
C VAL A 287 -15.74 -0.74 -2.81
N ILE A 288 -16.11 -1.35 -3.93
CA ILE A 288 -16.98 -2.52 -4.03
C ILE A 288 -16.19 -3.65 -4.70
N CYS A 289 -16.20 -4.83 -4.11
CA CYS A 289 -15.56 -6.03 -4.67
C CYS A 289 -16.62 -7.08 -5.01
N HIS A 290 -16.70 -7.45 -6.28
CA HIS A 290 -17.59 -8.51 -6.78
C HIS A 290 -16.99 -9.92 -6.62
N SER A 291 -15.68 -10.01 -6.36
CA SER A 291 -14.96 -11.27 -6.25
C SER A 291 -14.30 -11.45 -4.87
N PRO A 292 -15.01 -11.99 -3.88
CA PRO A 292 -14.49 -12.11 -2.50
C PRO A 292 -13.14 -12.82 -2.39
N ASN A 293 -12.87 -13.77 -3.28
CA ASN A 293 -11.60 -14.51 -3.31
C ASN A 293 -10.38 -13.61 -3.58
N LEU A 294 -10.56 -12.49 -4.27
CA LEU A 294 -9.50 -11.52 -4.53
C LEU A 294 -9.02 -10.86 -3.25
N LEU A 295 -9.88 -10.68 -2.26
CA LEU A 295 -9.57 -9.97 -1.01
C LEU A 295 -8.43 -10.62 -0.20
N GLN A 296 -8.22 -11.93 -0.39
CA GLN A 296 -7.16 -12.69 0.27
C GLN A 296 -5.86 -12.72 -0.54
N LYS A 297 -5.89 -12.35 -1.83
CA LYS A 297 -4.66 -12.26 -2.63
C LYS A 297 -3.72 -11.23 -2.04
N ARG A 298 -2.42 -11.51 -2.15
CA ARG A 298 -1.38 -10.60 -1.66
C ARG A 298 -0.66 -9.99 -2.83
N ILE A 299 -0.36 -8.70 -2.72
CA ILE A 299 0.35 -7.95 -3.76
C ILE A 299 1.57 -7.22 -3.19
N HIS A 300 2.52 -6.96 -4.08
CA HIS A 300 3.62 -6.04 -3.88
C HIS A 300 3.41 -4.89 -4.85
N PHE A 301 3.32 -3.68 -4.32
CA PHE A 301 3.00 -2.52 -5.13
C PHE A 301 3.56 -1.26 -4.47
N ARG A 302 4.20 -0.40 -5.27
CA ARG A 302 4.69 0.91 -4.83
C ARG A 302 4.27 1.95 -5.85
N PHE A 303 3.66 3.04 -5.39
CA PHE A 303 3.15 4.07 -6.26
C PHE A 303 3.05 5.41 -5.55
N ASN A 304 3.26 6.51 -6.28
CA ASN A 304 3.16 7.85 -5.70
C ASN A 304 1.69 8.18 -5.40
N ARG A 305 1.42 8.82 -4.27
CA ARG A 305 0.08 9.22 -3.85
C ARG A 305 -0.47 10.46 -4.57
N ASN A 306 0.41 11.25 -5.24
CA ASN A 306 0.02 12.46 -5.98
C ASN A 306 -0.52 12.18 -7.38
N VAL A 307 -1.10 11.03 -7.62
CA VAL A 307 -1.67 10.65 -8.92
C VAL A 307 -3.18 10.58 -8.84
N SER A 308 -3.85 10.67 -9.99
CA SER A 308 -5.30 10.45 -10.02
C SER A 308 -5.65 8.98 -9.75
N VAL A 309 -6.88 8.75 -9.29
CA VAL A 309 -7.38 7.40 -9.03
C VAL A 309 -7.33 6.55 -10.30
N GLU A 310 -7.65 7.14 -11.47
CA GLU A 310 -7.64 6.46 -12.77
C GLU A 310 -6.23 5.94 -13.09
N SER A 311 -5.22 6.81 -12.99
CA SER A 311 -3.82 6.41 -13.27
C SER A 311 -3.33 5.31 -12.33
N LEU A 312 -3.76 5.34 -11.09
CA LEU A 312 -3.43 4.29 -10.12
C LEU A 312 -4.13 2.97 -10.47
N LEU A 313 -5.41 3.01 -10.84
CA LEU A 313 -6.16 1.81 -11.21
C LEU A 313 -5.65 1.19 -12.51
N ASP A 314 -5.21 2.01 -13.48
CA ASP A 314 -4.55 1.52 -14.69
C ASP A 314 -3.27 0.75 -14.34
N ALA A 315 -2.43 1.28 -13.45
CA ALA A 315 -1.24 0.59 -12.99
C ALA A 315 -1.55 -0.72 -12.21
N LEU A 316 -2.65 -0.76 -11.46
CA LEU A 316 -3.11 -1.99 -10.80
C LEU A 316 -3.65 -3.01 -11.79
N ASN A 317 -4.34 -2.56 -12.85
CA ASN A 317 -4.81 -3.43 -13.93
C ASN A 317 -3.64 -4.08 -14.69
N ASP A 318 -2.53 -3.37 -14.87
CA ASP A 318 -1.32 -3.90 -15.52
C ASP A 318 -0.68 -5.06 -14.74
N LEU A 319 -0.95 -5.18 -13.44
CA LEU A 319 -0.52 -6.34 -12.66
C LEU A 319 -1.28 -7.64 -13.02
N GLY A 320 -2.42 -7.54 -13.70
CA GLY A 320 -3.21 -8.68 -14.15
C GLY A 320 -3.80 -9.56 -13.04
N ILE A 321 -3.90 -9.04 -11.81
CA ILE A 321 -4.37 -9.79 -10.63
C ILE A 321 -5.88 -9.71 -10.49
N ALA A 322 -6.47 -8.56 -10.86
CA ALA A 322 -7.89 -8.24 -10.80
C ALA A 322 -8.19 -7.17 -11.86
N HIS A 323 -9.45 -6.92 -12.11
CA HIS A 323 -9.89 -5.84 -12.99
C HIS A 323 -10.53 -4.73 -12.15
N PHE A 324 -9.95 -3.53 -12.21
CA PHE A 324 -10.38 -2.35 -11.46
C PHE A 324 -11.04 -1.36 -12.41
N GLN A 325 -12.18 -0.82 -12.02
CA GLN A 325 -12.89 0.24 -12.75
C GLN A 325 -13.23 1.39 -11.79
N TYR A 326 -13.10 2.63 -12.27
CA TYR A 326 -13.63 3.80 -11.59
C TYR A 326 -14.91 4.25 -12.31
N LYS A 327 -16.04 4.18 -11.64
CA LYS A 327 -17.34 4.53 -12.21
C LYS A 327 -18.28 5.03 -11.13
N ASN A 328 -19.02 6.12 -11.41
CA ASN A 328 -20.00 6.72 -10.49
C ASN A 328 -19.41 7.04 -9.11
N GLU A 329 -18.18 7.54 -9.09
CA GLU A 329 -17.45 7.83 -7.84
C GLU A 329 -17.20 6.60 -6.96
N GLU A 330 -17.15 5.42 -7.55
CA GLU A 330 -16.85 4.16 -6.89
C GLU A 330 -15.72 3.41 -7.60
N ILE A 331 -14.87 2.73 -6.83
CA ILE A 331 -13.92 1.74 -7.35
C ILE A 331 -14.60 0.38 -7.31
N ILE A 332 -14.72 -0.24 -8.47
CA ILE A 332 -15.34 -1.57 -8.63
C ILE A 332 -14.26 -2.57 -9.00
N VAL A 333 -14.22 -3.71 -8.30
CA VAL A 333 -13.18 -4.75 -8.44
C VAL A 333 -13.84 -6.09 -8.80
N TYR A 334 -13.38 -6.67 -9.92
CA TYR A 334 -13.88 -7.94 -10.48
C TYR A 334 -12.87 -9.07 -10.39
#